data_ef6c4a20e7776d9a6be40aa304790e32
#
_entry.id   ef6c4a20e7776d9a6be40aa304790e32
#
_cell.length_a   1.000
_cell.length_b   1.000
_cell.length_c   1.000
_cell.angle_alpha   90.00
_cell.angle_beta   90.00
_cell.angle_gamma   90.00
#
_symmetry.space_group_name_H-M   'P 1'
#
loop_
_entity.id
_entity.type
_entity.pdbx_description
1 polymer ?
#
loop_
_entity_poly.entity_id
_entity_poly.type
_entity_poly.pdbx_seq_one_letter_code
_entity_poly.pdbx_strand_id
1 'polypeptide(L)'
;IHASLLPQLRGAAPIQAAILEGHAETGVTIMQMVPALDAGDMLHVLRTPIEPDETYGELHDRLAELGALAIVQALALLEAGAAHAVPQDASRATYAPKITREMAQVDFTRPAQVVARVVRAFDPRPGAFTLRQGAAVKLLGARPEGDGTDDALDAPTRSAPPGTVRAADADGLLVRCGTGAVRVAEVHPAGQGRMTAQAWARGRGVVVGDQLGADGTP
;
A
#
# COMPACT_ATOMS: atom_id res chain seq x y z
N ILE A 1 -19.15 1.60 11.00
CA ILE A 1 -18.27 0.63 10.30
C ILE A 1 -16.87 1.22 10.25
N HIS A 2 -15.86 0.51 10.74
CA HIS A 2 -14.45 0.92 10.67
C HIS A 2 -13.62 -0.18 10.01
N ALA A 3 -12.83 0.19 9.00
CA ALA A 3 -12.09 -0.76 8.17
C ALA A 3 -10.74 -1.14 8.79
N SER A 4 -10.75 -1.57 10.04
CA SER A 4 -9.62 -2.19 10.74
C SER A 4 -10.09 -3.12 11.86
N LEU A 5 -9.14 -3.84 12.46
CA LEU A 5 -9.33 -4.60 13.69
C LEU A 5 -9.06 -3.69 14.88
N LEU A 6 -10.08 -2.95 15.33
CA LEU A 6 -9.95 -2.06 16.49
C LEU A 6 -9.47 -2.86 17.73
N PRO A 7 -8.64 -2.22 18.59
CA PRO A 7 -8.33 -0.81 18.69
C PRO A 7 -7.20 -0.32 17.77
N GLN A 8 -6.65 -1.17 16.88
CA GLN A 8 -5.58 -0.78 15.97
C GLN A 8 -6.12 0.07 14.82
N LEU A 9 -5.28 1.02 14.35
CA LEU A 9 -5.51 1.84 13.18
C LEU A 9 -6.80 2.68 13.27
N ARG A 10 -7.06 3.29 14.42
CA ARG A 10 -8.08 4.34 14.55
C ARG A 10 -7.75 5.49 13.61
N GLY A 11 -8.75 6.14 13.01
CA GLY A 11 -8.54 7.34 12.19
C GLY A 11 -8.89 7.18 10.72
N ALA A 12 -8.31 8.04 9.88
CA ALA A 12 -8.84 8.33 8.56
C ALA A 12 -8.45 7.31 7.47
N ALA A 13 -7.33 6.58 7.62
CA ALA A 13 -6.78 5.76 6.54
C ALA A 13 -6.31 4.37 7.00
N PRO A 14 -7.18 3.59 7.70
CA PRO A 14 -6.78 2.30 8.26
C PRO A 14 -6.36 1.28 7.20
N ILE A 15 -6.96 1.29 6.01
CA ILE A 15 -6.66 0.33 4.95
C ILE A 15 -5.24 0.54 4.41
N GLN A 16 -4.89 1.80 4.08
CA GLN A 16 -3.54 2.14 3.64
C GLN A 16 -2.51 1.84 4.72
N ALA A 17 -2.82 2.19 5.98
CA ALA A 17 -1.92 1.95 7.10
C ALA A 17 -1.64 0.45 7.29
N ALA A 18 -2.65 -0.41 7.19
CA ALA A 18 -2.48 -1.86 7.28
C ALA A 18 -1.48 -2.40 6.23
N ILE A 19 -1.57 -1.92 4.98
CA ILE A 19 -0.63 -2.32 3.92
C ILE A 19 0.77 -1.75 4.17
N LEU A 20 0.87 -0.45 4.50
CA LEU A 20 2.15 0.23 4.76
C LEU A 20 2.94 -0.43 5.90
N GLU A 21 2.25 -0.77 6.98
CA GLU A 21 2.84 -1.43 8.15
C GLU A 21 3.10 -2.92 7.92
N GLY A 22 2.54 -3.50 6.85
CA GLY A 22 2.75 -4.90 6.47
C GLY A 22 1.99 -5.87 7.35
N HIS A 23 0.78 -5.52 7.75
CA HIS A 23 -0.10 -6.43 8.44
C HIS A 23 -0.45 -7.62 7.54
N ALA A 24 -0.43 -8.82 8.09
CA ALA A 24 -0.86 -10.03 7.39
C ALA A 24 -2.39 -10.19 7.39
N GLU A 25 -3.08 -9.50 8.30
CA GLU A 25 -4.53 -9.56 8.51
C GLU A 25 -5.08 -8.17 8.78
N THR A 26 -6.30 -7.93 8.32
CA THR A 26 -7.12 -6.77 8.65
C THR A 26 -8.58 -7.20 8.84
N GLY A 27 -9.50 -6.28 8.80
CA GLY A 27 -10.92 -6.60 8.90
C GLY A 27 -11.80 -5.38 9.02
N VAL A 28 -13.02 -5.62 9.45
CA VAL A 28 -14.01 -4.59 9.73
C VAL A 28 -14.51 -4.74 11.15
N THR A 29 -14.56 -3.63 11.88
CA THR A 29 -15.16 -3.54 13.21
C THR A 29 -16.43 -2.69 13.16
N ILE A 30 -17.52 -3.23 13.68
CA ILE A 30 -18.73 -2.46 13.98
C ILE A 30 -18.64 -2.02 15.43
N MET A 31 -18.73 -0.73 15.68
CA MET A 31 -18.59 -0.14 17.01
C MET A 31 -19.72 0.84 17.33
N GLN A 32 -19.94 1.11 18.59
CA GLN A 32 -20.81 2.19 19.05
C GLN A 32 -20.15 3.55 18.77
N MET A 33 -20.94 4.52 18.33
CA MET A 33 -20.46 5.89 18.13
C MET A 33 -20.31 6.59 19.47
N VAL A 34 -19.12 7.13 19.71
CA VAL A 34 -18.79 7.95 20.90
C VAL A 34 -18.07 9.22 20.47
N PRO A 35 -17.96 10.27 21.31
CA PRO A 35 -17.26 11.50 20.94
C PRO A 35 -15.76 11.32 20.61
N ALA A 36 -15.11 10.32 21.23
CA ALA A 36 -13.69 10.01 20.97
C ALA A 36 -13.54 9.24 19.65
N LEU A 37 -12.50 9.59 18.88
CA LEU A 37 -12.24 9.03 17.55
C LEU A 37 -12.09 7.50 17.59
N ASP A 38 -13.00 6.80 16.94
CA ASP A 38 -13.03 5.33 16.76
C ASP A 38 -12.79 4.52 18.04
N ALA A 39 -13.25 5.06 19.21
CA ALA A 39 -12.96 4.51 20.54
C ALA A 39 -14.15 3.81 21.21
N GLY A 40 -15.30 3.73 20.52
CA GLY A 40 -16.50 3.09 21.07
C GLY A 40 -16.38 1.57 21.20
N ASP A 41 -17.23 0.99 22.04
CA ASP A 41 -17.23 -0.46 22.26
C ASP A 41 -17.52 -1.22 20.96
N MET A 42 -16.79 -2.29 20.75
CA MET A 42 -16.91 -3.15 19.57
C MET A 42 -18.13 -4.06 19.71
N LEU A 43 -19.02 -4.03 18.72
CA LEU A 43 -20.24 -4.85 18.67
C LEU A 43 -20.06 -6.12 17.84
N HIS A 44 -19.28 -6.02 16.75
CA HIS A 44 -19.03 -7.15 15.86
C HIS A 44 -17.73 -6.94 15.09
N VAL A 45 -17.00 -8.01 14.80
CA VAL A 45 -15.71 -7.96 14.10
C VAL A 45 -15.64 -9.08 13.08
N LEU A 46 -15.33 -8.74 11.83
CA LEU A 46 -14.99 -9.71 10.79
C LEU A 46 -13.54 -9.52 10.35
N ARG A 47 -12.81 -10.62 10.25
CA ARG A 47 -11.39 -10.65 9.90
C ARG A 47 -11.18 -11.15 8.48
N THR A 48 -10.09 -10.73 7.85
CA THR A 48 -9.68 -11.19 6.53
C THR A 48 -8.17 -11.06 6.37
N PRO A 49 -7.47 -12.01 5.70
CA PRO A 49 -6.06 -11.82 5.36
C PRO A 49 -5.88 -10.65 4.40
N ILE A 50 -4.68 -10.08 4.38
CA ILE A 50 -4.20 -9.20 3.30
C ILE A 50 -3.31 -10.05 2.41
N GLU A 51 -3.68 -10.17 1.12
CA GLU A 51 -2.89 -10.96 0.19
C GLU A 51 -1.54 -10.30 -0.11
N PRO A 52 -0.47 -11.07 -0.40
CA PRO A 52 0.88 -10.54 -0.51
C PRO A 52 1.05 -9.35 -1.47
N ASP A 53 0.36 -9.39 -2.60
CA ASP A 53 0.44 -8.36 -3.64
C ASP A 53 -0.81 -7.49 -3.74
N GLU A 54 -1.75 -7.61 -2.78
CA GLU A 54 -3.01 -6.88 -2.78
C GLU A 54 -2.79 -5.37 -2.69
N THR A 55 -3.45 -4.64 -3.57
CA THR A 55 -3.45 -3.17 -3.59
C THR A 55 -4.50 -2.59 -2.64
N TYR A 56 -4.35 -1.30 -2.32
CA TYR A 56 -5.38 -0.57 -1.58
C TYR A 56 -6.75 -0.65 -2.27
N GLY A 57 -6.80 -0.52 -3.59
CA GLY A 57 -8.07 -0.57 -4.32
C GLY A 57 -8.78 -1.91 -4.15
N GLU A 58 -8.08 -3.01 -4.32
CA GLU A 58 -8.61 -4.36 -4.17
C GLU A 58 -9.05 -4.65 -2.74
N LEU A 59 -8.20 -4.33 -1.76
CA LEU A 59 -8.53 -4.50 -0.34
C LEU A 59 -9.70 -3.62 0.09
N HIS A 60 -9.78 -2.37 -0.40
CA HIS A 60 -10.89 -1.46 -0.13
C HIS A 60 -12.23 -2.04 -0.59
N ASP A 61 -12.30 -2.54 -1.83
CA ASP A 61 -13.53 -3.10 -2.40
C ASP A 61 -13.96 -4.35 -1.63
N ARG A 62 -13.03 -5.22 -1.30
CA ARG A 62 -13.28 -6.42 -0.50
C ARG A 62 -13.72 -6.09 0.94
N LEU A 63 -13.12 -5.07 1.58
CA LEU A 63 -13.54 -4.61 2.90
C LEU A 63 -14.89 -3.87 2.87
N ALA A 64 -15.27 -3.24 1.76
CA ALA A 64 -16.59 -2.65 1.60
C ALA A 64 -17.70 -3.73 1.61
N GLU A 65 -17.49 -4.84 0.91
CA GLU A 65 -18.40 -5.99 0.93
C GLU A 65 -18.47 -6.63 2.32
N LEU A 66 -17.31 -6.82 2.94
CA LEU A 66 -17.23 -7.37 4.30
C LEU A 66 -17.91 -6.46 5.32
N GLY A 67 -17.79 -5.14 5.16
CA GLY A 67 -18.44 -4.13 5.99
C GLY A 67 -19.95 -4.16 5.88
N ALA A 68 -20.47 -4.34 4.67
CA ALA A 68 -21.92 -4.48 4.44
C ALA A 68 -22.46 -5.76 5.13
N LEU A 69 -21.72 -6.86 5.06
CA LEU A 69 -22.08 -8.09 5.80
C LEU A 69 -22.03 -7.87 7.30
N ALA A 70 -20.94 -7.28 7.80
CA ALA A 70 -20.72 -7.07 9.22
C ALA A 70 -21.80 -6.19 9.87
N ILE A 71 -22.24 -5.11 9.20
CA ILE A 71 -23.26 -4.24 9.77
C ILE A 71 -24.63 -4.93 9.82
N VAL A 72 -25.01 -5.71 8.81
CA VAL A 72 -26.25 -6.47 8.82
C VAL A 72 -26.25 -7.49 9.96
N GLN A 73 -25.14 -8.21 10.18
CA GLN A 73 -25.01 -9.15 11.29
C GLN A 73 -25.07 -8.43 12.65
N ALA A 74 -24.39 -7.29 12.79
CA ALA A 74 -24.42 -6.51 14.03
C ALA A 74 -25.84 -6.01 14.37
N LEU A 75 -26.59 -5.54 13.38
CA LEU A 75 -27.99 -5.09 13.55
C LEU A 75 -28.90 -6.23 13.94
N ALA A 76 -28.77 -7.40 13.34
CA ALA A 76 -29.54 -8.60 13.71
C ALA A 76 -29.22 -9.03 15.16
N LEU A 77 -27.97 -9.00 15.59
CA LEU A 77 -27.58 -9.28 16.96
C LEU A 77 -28.17 -8.26 17.96
N LEU A 78 -28.16 -6.98 17.60
CA LEU A 78 -28.77 -5.92 18.40
C LEU A 78 -30.28 -6.11 18.54
N GLU A 79 -30.99 -6.40 17.45
CA GLU A 79 -32.43 -6.63 17.44
C GLU A 79 -32.80 -7.85 18.31
N ALA A 80 -32.00 -8.91 18.24
CA ALA A 80 -32.18 -10.12 19.06
C ALA A 80 -31.77 -9.95 20.54
N GLY A 81 -31.23 -8.81 20.94
CA GLY A 81 -30.67 -8.59 22.29
C GLY A 81 -29.44 -9.45 22.58
N ALA A 82 -28.77 -9.96 21.55
CA ALA A 82 -27.61 -10.86 21.62
C ALA A 82 -26.28 -10.16 21.33
N ALA A 83 -26.28 -8.86 21.05
CA ALA A 83 -25.05 -8.09 20.86
C ALA A 83 -24.31 -7.90 22.19
N HIS A 84 -23.05 -8.26 22.21
CA HIS A 84 -22.15 -8.03 23.34
C HIS A 84 -21.19 -6.89 22.99
N ALA A 85 -21.34 -5.75 23.66
CA ALA A 85 -20.41 -4.64 23.53
C ALA A 85 -19.10 -4.95 24.27
N VAL A 86 -17.98 -4.95 23.55
CA VAL A 86 -16.65 -5.24 24.08
C VAL A 86 -15.86 -3.92 24.13
N PRO A 87 -15.50 -3.41 25.31
CA PRO A 87 -14.65 -2.24 25.42
C PRO A 87 -13.31 -2.43 24.71
N GLN A 88 -12.84 -1.37 24.05
CA GLN A 88 -11.52 -1.39 23.43
C GLN A 88 -10.41 -1.22 24.47
N ASP A 89 -9.35 -2.02 24.38
CA ASP A 89 -8.13 -1.83 25.17
C ASP A 89 -7.34 -0.63 24.62
N ALA A 90 -7.45 0.51 25.29
CA ALA A 90 -6.79 1.75 24.86
C ALA A 90 -5.25 1.65 24.83
N SER A 91 -4.64 0.73 25.59
CA SER A 91 -3.18 0.53 25.60
C SER A 91 -2.66 -0.09 24.28
N ARG A 92 -3.55 -0.70 23.50
CA ARG A 92 -3.26 -1.33 22.21
C ARG A 92 -3.67 -0.45 21.02
N ALA A 93 -4.19 0.75 21.28
CA ALA A 93 -4.66 1.62 20.22
C ALA A 93 -3.48 2.16 19.40
N THR A 94 -3.58 2.05 18.07
CA THR A 94 -2.71 2.71 17.10
C THR A 94 -3.53 3.61 16.19
N TYR A 95 -2.87 4.52 15.46
CA TYR A 95 -3.57 5.54 14.69
C TYR A 95 -3.11 5.56 13.25
N ALA A 96 -4.08 5.63 12.33
CA ALA A 96 -3.90 5.77 10.90
C ALA A 96 -4.26 7.21 10.48
N PRO A 97 -3.28 8.11 10.31
CA PRO A 97 -3.52 9.50 9.99
C PRO A 97 -4.08 9.66 8.56
N LYS A 98 -4.60 10.85 8.28
CA LYS A 98 -5.01 11.19 6.92
C LYS A 98 -3.81 11.15 5.98
N ILE A 99 -4.01 10.55 4.80
CA ILE A 99 -2.97 10.46 3.77
C ILE A 99 -2.59 11.84 3.25
N THR A 100 -1.28 12.09 3.17
CA THR A 100 -0.69 13.27 2.54
C THR A 100 0.03 12.88 1.25
N ARG A 101 0.33 13.86 0.42
CA ARG A 101 1.05 13.63 -0.85
C ARG A 101 2.46 13.09 -0.61
N GLU A 102 3.11 13.60 0.42
CA GLU A 102 4.50 13.23 0.77
C GLU A 102 4.60 11.75 1.14
N MET A 103 3.57 11.18 1.79
CA MET A 103 3.52 9.75 2.12
C MET A 103 3.52 8.86 0.87
N ALA A 104 3.05 9.37 -0.27
CA ALA A 104 2.99 8.65 -1.54
C ALA A 104 4.27 8.79 -2.38
N GLN A 105 5.25 9.60 -1.96
CA GLN A 105 6.54 9.68 -2.62
C GLN A 105 7.39 8.46 -2.28
N VAL A 106 7.86 7.77 -3.33
CA VAL A 106 8.65 6.55 -3.17
C VAL A 106 10.10 6.90 -2.82
N ASP A 107 10.58 6.34 -1.74
CA ASP A 107 11.99 6.38 -1.31
C ASP A 107 12.67 5.04 -1.60
N PHE A 108 13.42 4.96 -2.69
CA PHE A 108 14.14 3.74 -3.08
C PHE A 108 15.33 3.40 -2.17
N THR A 109 15.73 4.26 -1.24
CA THR A 109 16.77 3.91 -0.24
C THR A 109 16.27 2.88 0.79
N ARG A 110 14.94 2.69 0.86
CA ARG A 110 14.30 1.70 1.72
C ARG A 110 14.40 0.29 1.13
N PRO A 111 14.18 -0.76 1.95
CA PRO A 111 14.08 -2.13 1.46
C PRO A 111 12.97 -2.32 0.42
N ALA A 112 13.17 -3.22 -0.54
CA ALA A 112 12.23 -3.51 -1.63
C ALA A 112 10.80 -3.83 -1.14
N GLN A 113 10.69 -4.58 -0.05
CA GLN A 113 9.39 -4.89 0.57
C GLN A 113 8.65 -3.63 1.06
N VAL A 114 9.37 -2.66 1.63
CA VAL A 114 8.79 -1.39 2.08
C VAL A 114 8.36 -0.55 0.89
N VAL A 115 9.21 -0.47 -0.15
CA VAL A 115 8.89 0.24 -1.40
C VAL A 115 7.65 -0.36 -2.07
N ALA A 116 7.57 -1.68 -2.17
CA ALA A 116 6.41 -2.37 -2.74
C ALA A 116 5.12 -2.08 -1.96
N ARG A 117 5.18 -2.07 -0.61
CA ARG A 117 4.03 -1.71 0.23
C ARG A 117 3.56 -0.27 -0.01
N VAL A 118 4.49 0.70 -0.12
CA VAL A 118 4.15 2.09 -0.43
C VAL A 118 3.40 2.18 -1.76
N VAL A 119 3.90 1.51 -2.80
CA VAL A 119 3.22 1.52 -4.10
C VAL A 119 1.82 0.91 -3.99
N ARG A 120 1.67 -0.25 -3.37
CA ARG A 120 0.38 -0.95 -3.22
C ARG A 120 -0.60 -0.20 -2.32
N ALA A 121 -0.14 0.40 -1.22
CA ALA A 121 -0.98 1.16 -0.30
C ALA A 121 -1.62 2.40 -0.93
N PHE A 122 -1.05 2.90 -2.02
CA PHE A 122 -1.56 4.06 -2.73
C PHE A 122 -2.09 3.74 -4.14
N ASP A 123 -2.12 2.48 -4.56
CA ASP A 123 -2.66 2.03 -5.84
C ASP A 123 -4.18 1.74 -5.72
N PRO A 124 -5.04 2.38 -6.49
CA PRO A 124 -4.76 3.34 -7.56
C PRO A 124 -4.73 4.81 -7.08
N ARG A 125 -5.09 5.10 -5.84
CA ARG A 125 -5.26 6.47 -5.33
C ARG A 125 -4.61 6.67 -3.96
N PRO A 126 -3.85 7.79 -3.79
CA PRO A 126 -3.57 8.88 -4.75
C PRO A 126 -2.61 8.48 -5.86
N GLY A 127 -1.99 7.30 -5.80
CA GLY A 127 -0.92 6.79 -6.62
C GLY A 127 0.44 7.16 -6.04
N ALA A 128 1.22 6.13 -5.63
CA ALA A 128 2.61 6.34 -5.25
C ALA A 128 3.39 6.89 -6.45
N PHE A 129 4.33 7.79 -6.22
CA PHE A 129 5.05 8.45 -7.31
C PHE A 129 6.54 8.57 -7.01
N THR A 130 7.29 8.65 -8.08
CA THR A 130 8.72 9.00 -8.09
C THR A 130 8.98 10.14 -9.03
N LEU A 131 10.20 10.66 -9.04
CA LEU A 131 10.65 11.65 -10.01
C LEU A 131 11.60 10.99 -11.03
N ARG A 132 11.47 11.35 -12.28
CA ARG A 132 12.43 11.08 -13.34
C ARG A 132 12.73 12.39 -14.07
N GLN A 133 13.97 12.87 -14.00
CA GLN A 133 14.37 14.14 -14.58
C GLN A 133 13.44 15.32 -14.17
N GLY A 134 13.04 15.34 -12.88
CA GLY A 134 12.15 16.36 -12.32
C GLY A 134 10.64 16.14 -12.62
N ALA A 135 10.27 15.22 -13.50
CA ALA A 135 8.88 14.93 -13.82
C ALA A 135 8.33 13.79 -12.94
N ALA A 136 7.11 13.95 -12.43
CA ALA A 136 6.48 12.94 -11.63
C ALA A 136 6.00 11.76 -12.49
N VAL A 137 6.25 10.55 -11.99
CA VAL A 137 5.77 9.28 -12.58
C VAL A 137 5.11 8.48 -11.47
N LYS A 138 3.82 8.17 -11.61
CA LYS A 138 3.16 7.25 -10.69
C LYS A 138 3.57 5.83 -11.01
N LEU A 139 3.71 5.03 -9.96
CA LEU A 139 4.06 3.60 -10.01
C LEU A 139 2.87 2.79 -9.53
N LEU A 140 2.59 1.67 -10.19
CA LEU A 140 1.41 0.84 -9.94
C LEU A 140 1.79 -0.65 -10.04
N GLY A 141 1.14 -1.50 -9.25
CA GLY A 141 1.36 -2.93 -9.30
C GLY A 141 2.80 -3.32 -8.96
N ALA A 142 3.29 -2.96 -7.76
CA ALA A 142 4.65 -3.27 -7.36
C ALA A 142 4.74 -4.50 -6.46
N ARG A 143 5.76 -5.31 -6.71
CA ARG A 143 6.16 -6.45 -5.87
C ARG A 143 7.67 -6.48 -5.67
N PRO A 144 8.18 -7.05 -4.58
CA PRO A 144 9.61 -7.31 -4.44
C PRO A 144 10.09 -8.29 -5.53
N GLU A 145 11.32 -8.15 -5.99
CA GLU A 145 11.98 -9.15 -6.81
C GLU A 145 12.41 -10.33 -5.93
N GLY A 146 11.97 -11.55 -6.29
CA GLY A 146 12.20 -12.73 -5.47
C GLY A 146 11.66 -12.55 -4.05
N ASP A 147 12.47 -12.83 -3.06
CA ASP A 147 12.14 -12.63 -1.63
C ASP A 147 12.37 -11.19 -1.13
N GLY A 148 12.80 -10.29 -2.01
CA GLY A 148 13.09 -8.90 -1.69
C GLY A 148 14.44 -8.65 -1.04
N THR A 149 15.33 -9.65 -1.04
CA THR A 149 16.69 -9.54 -0.53
C THR A 149 17.71 -9.33 -1.65
N ASP A 150 18.95 -9.01 -1.30
CA ASP A 150 20.04 -8.86 -2.25
C ASP A 150 20.48 -10.21 -2.86
N ASP A 151 20.17 -11.33 -2.19
CA ASP A 151 20.52 -12.67 -2.68
C ASP A 151 19.73 -13.07 -3.94
N ALA A 152 18.54 -12.50 -4.12
CA ALA A 152 17.75 -12.67 -5.33
C ALA A 152 18.28 -11.90 -6.56
N LEU A 153 19.33 -11.06 -6.38
CA LEU A 153 19.82 -10.15 -7.41
C LEU A 153 21.15 -10.63 -8.02
N ASP A 154 21.33 -10.37 -9.32
CA ASP A 154 22.63 -10.48 -9.96
C ASP A 154 23.62 -9.41 -9.42
N ALA A 155 24.91 -9.66 -9.60
CA ALA A 155 25.95 -8.76 -9.06
C ALA A 155 25.85 -7.32 -9.59
N PRO A 156 25.59 -7.06 -10.90
CA PRO A 156 25.39 -5.71 -11.41
C PRO A 156 24.19 -4.97 -10.80
N THR A 157 23.08 -5.66 -10.53
CA THR A 157 21.91 -5.07 -9.89
C THR A 157 22.16 -4.78 -8.43
N ARG A 158 22.78 -5.73 -7.72
CA ARG A 158 23.13 -5.60 -6.29
C ARG A 158 24.04 -4.40 -6.01
N SER A 159 25.00 -4.13 -6.88
CA SER A 159 25.97 -3.04 -6.71
C SER A 159 25.47 -1.68 -7.18
N ALA A 160 24.33 -1.62 -7.86
CA ALA A 160 23.77 -0.36 -8.34
C ALA A 160 23.22 0.51 -7.19
N PRO A 161 23.29 1.84 -7.29
CA PRO A 161 22.66 2.74 -6.32
C PRO A 161 21.14 2.54 -6.26
N PRO A 162 20.50 2.74 -5.09
CA PRO A 162 19.04 2.75 -4.98
C PRO A 162 18.39 3.73 -5.96
N GLY A 163 17.26 3.32 -6.58
CA GLY A 163 16.57 4.08 -7.62
C GLY A 163 17.07 3.80 -9.03
N THR A 164 18.16 3.04 -9.21
CA THR A 164 18.64 2.69 -10.56
C THR A 164 17.72 1.69 -11.23
N VAL A 165 17.29 1.99 -12.45
CA VAL A 165 16.55 1.09 -13.32
C VAL A 165 17.49 0.01 -13.86
N ARG A 166 17.18 -1.27 -13.59
CA ARG A 166 18.03 -2.42 -13.94
C ARG A 166 17.49 -3.27 -15.08
N ALA A 167 16.16 -3.30 -15.25
CA ALA A 167 15.49 -3.93 -16.37
C ALA A 167 14.18 -3.22 -16.69
N ALA A 168 13.72 -3.37 -17.93
CA ALA A 168 12.40 -2.93 -18.37
C ALA A 168 11.93 -3.90 -19.44
N ASP A 169 11.23 -4.94 -19.03
CA ASP A 169 10.85 -6.11 -19.82
C ASP A 169 9.35 -6.44 -19.66
N ALA A 170 8.94 -7.64 -20.05
CA ALA A 170 7.56 -8.08 -19.96
C ALA A 170 7.08 -8.21 -18.50
N ASP A 171 8.00 -8.46 -17.56
CA ASP A 171 7.70 -8.59 -16.12
C ASP A 171 7.61 -7.24 -15.40
N GLY A 172 7.94 -6.14 -16.09
CA GLY A 172 7.86 -4.77 -15.59
C GLY A 172 9.20 -4.06 -15.51
N LEU A 173 9.21 -2.97 -14.76
CA LEU A 173 10.40 -2.15 -14.48
C LEU A 173 11.08 -2.66 -13.21
N LEU A 174 12.31 -3.15 -13.31
CA LEU A 174 13.13 -3.53 -12.16
C LEU A 174 13.92 -2.33 -11.65
N VAL A 175 13.68 -1.93 -10.41
CA VAL A 175 14.35 -0.79 -9.78
C VAL A 175 15.08 -1.23 -8.51
N ARG A 176 16.36 -0.92 -8.40
CA ARG A 176 17.19 -1.19 -7.22
C ARG A 176 16.66 -0.42 -5.99
N CYS A 177 16.59 -1.09 -4.86
CA CYS A 177 16.22 -0.51 -3.57
C CYS A 177 17.42 -0.50 -2.61
N GLY A 178 17.27 0.00 -1.40
CA GLY A 178 18.32 -0.04 -0.37
C GLY A 178 18.74 -1.48 -0.05
N THR A 179 17.77 -2.39 0.00
CA THR A 179 17.99 -3.85 0.02
C THR A 179 16.99 -4.46 -0.97
N GLY A 180 17.44 -5.38 -1.82
CA GLY A 180 16.64 -6.00 -2.86
C GLY A 180 16.32 -5.04 -4.02
N ALA A 181 15.40 -5.42 -4.84
CA ALA A 181 14.85 -4.61 -5.93
C ALA A 181 13.33 -4.79 -6.00
N VAL A 182 12.64 -3.83 -6.59
CA VAL A 182 11.19 -3.87 -6.78
C VAL A 182 10.86 -3.97 -8.28
N ARG A 183 9.88 -4.82 -8.61
CA ARG A 183 9.23 -4.89 -9.92
C ARG A 183 7.99 -4.04 -9.91
N VAL A 184 7.86 -3.14 -10.89
CA VAL A 184 6.71 -2.26 -11.09
C VAL A 184 6.05 -2.62 -12.43
N ALA A 185 4.78 -3.03 -12.38
CA ALA A 185 4.07 -3.52 -13.57
C ALA A 185 3.70 -2.38 -14.52
N GLU A 186 3.20 -1.29 -13.98
CA GLU A 186 2.66 -0.18 -14.74
C GLU A 186 3.11 1.17 -14.21
N VAL A 187 3.09 2.15 -15.08
CA VAL A 187 3.43 3.53 -14.77
C VAL A 187 2.38 4.51 -15.32
N HIS A 188 2.32 5.67 -14.72
CA HIS A 188 1.52 6.78 -15.22
C HIS A 188 2.37 8.05 -15.17
N PRO A 189 3.14 8.34 -16.23
CA PRO A 189 3.95 9.55 -16.33
C PRO A 189 3.07 10.80 -16.42
N ALA A 190 3.56 11.92 -15.90
CA ALA A 190 2.83 13.19 -15.97
C ALA A 190 2.50 13.56 -17.41
N GLY A 191 1.25 13.93 -17.67
CA GLY A 191 0.76 14.30 -18.99
C GLY A 191 0.53 13.16 -19.98
N GLN A 192 0.69 11.89 -19.54
CA GLN A 192 0.46 10.72 -20.36
C GLN A 192 -0.62 9.82 -19.73
N GLY A 193 -1.08 8.79 -20.45
CA GLY A 193 -1.96 7.78 -19.92
C GLY A 193 -1.21 6.71 -19.10
N ARG A 194 -1.94 5.93 -18.30
CA ARG A 194 -1.44 4.70 -17.66
C ARG A 194 -1.02 3.70 -18.73
N MET A 195 0.13 3.08 -18.56
CA MET A 195 0.69 2.11 -19.50
C MET A 195 1.57 1.10 -18.78
N THR A 196 1.87 -0.03 -19.43
CA THR A 196 2.83 -0.98 -18.88
C THR A 196 4.23 -0.37 -18.83
N ALA A 197 5.02 -0.76 -17.84
CA ALA A 197 6.40 -0.31 -17.71
C ALA A 197 7.23 -0.63 -18.95
N GLN A 198 6.97 -1.79 -19.61
CA GLN A 198 7.60 -2.15 -20.86
C GLN A 198 7.24 -1.19 -22.02
N ALA A 199 5.96 -0.80 -22.15
CA ALA A 199 5.54 0.16 -23.17
C ALA A 199 6.21 1.52 -22.99
N TRP A 200 6.32 1.95 -21.73
CA TRP A 200 7.02 3.20 -21.37
C TRP A 200 8.50 3.16 -21.77
N ALA A 201 9.19 2.04 -21.52
CA ALA A 201 10.58 1.86 -21.92
C ALA A 201 10.75 1.81 -23.46
N ARG A 202 9.86 1.10 -24.18
CA ARG A 202 9.88 1.09 -25.66
C ARG A 202 9.70 2.50 -26.25
N GLY A 203 8.88 3.33 -25.61
CA GLY A 203 8.70 4.73 -25.98
C GLY A 203 9.85 5.65 -25.53
N ARG A 204 10.95 5.10 -25.01
CA ARG A 204 12.09 5.83 -24.44
C ARG A 204 11.71 6.75 -23.26
N GLY A 205 10.60 6.43 -22.62
CA GLY A 205 10.19 7.11 -21.38
C GLY A 205 11.12 6.80 -20.22
N VAL A 206 11.81 5.64 -20.26
CA VAL A 206 12.84 5.23 -19.30
C VAL A 206 13.83 4.30 -20.01
N VAL A 207 15.09 4.28 -19.58
CA VAL A 207 16.11 3.35 -20.05
C VAL A 207 16.83 2.69 -18.88
N VAL A 208 17.40 1.51 -19.12
CA VAL A 208 18.26 0.84 -18.12
C VAL A 208 19.44 1.75 -17.79
N GLY A 209 19.68 1.94 -16.50
CA GLY A 209 20.67 2.87 -15.96
C GLY A 209 20.11 4.23 -15.53
N ASP A 210 18.86 4.56 -15.89
CA ASP A 210 18.21 5.78 -15.37
C ASP A 210 18.12 5.73 -13.85
N GLN A 211 18.21 6.90 -13.24
CA GLN A 211 18.04 7.12 -11.80
C GLN A 211 16.65 7.70 -11.54
N LEU A 212 15.83 6.98 -10.74
CA LEU A 212 14.55 7.43 -10.23
C LEU A 212 14.69 8.00 -8.82
N GLY A 213 13.86 8.96 -8.47
CA GLY A 213 13.81 9.53 -7.11
C GLY A 213 14.82 10.65 -6.85
N ALA A 214 15.80 10.85 -7.70
CA ALA A 214 16.67 12.01 -7.61
C ALA A 214 15.94 13.24 -8.17
N ASP A 215 15.85 14.31 -7.39
CA ASP A 215 15.67 15.65 -7.95
C ASP A 215 16.84 15.87 -8.90
N GLY A 216 16.54 16.06 -10.19
CA GLY A 216 17.56 16.18 -11.22
C GLY A 216 18.50 17.35 -10.97
N THR A 217 19.47 17.11 -10.11
CA THR A 217 20.68 17.90 -10.03
C THR A 217 21.77 17.10 -10.72
N PRO A 218 22.38 17.60 -11.80
CA PRO A 218 23.42 16.91 -12.52
C PRO A 218 24.65 16.62 -11.66
#